data_57460b7cb7dd9e0243736f6c81773390
#
_entry.id   57460b7cb7dd9e0243736f6c81773390
#
_cell.length_a   1.000
_cell.length_b   1.000
_cell.length_c   1.000
_cell.angle_alpha   90.00
_cell.angle_beta   90.00
_cell.angle_gamma   90.00
#
_symmetry.space_group_name_H-M   'P 1'
#
loop_
_entity.id
_entity.type
_entity.pdbx_description
1 polymer ?
#
loop_
_entity_poly.entity_id
_entity_poly.type
_entity_poly.pdbx_seq_one_letter_code
_entity_poly.pdbx_strand_id
1 'polypeptide(L)'
;MARAKNDLFGDKLAGLAKTAKALAHPVRIEILKILAARDVCICGEIVDRLPLSQSTVSQHLKELKRAGLIRGEIEGPRTCYCLNKKALRKAMSAFSGLFSSICKCKVQGGSK
;
A
#
# COMPACT_ATOMS: atom_id res chain seq x y z
N MET A 1 -3.07 -19.08 -23.86
CA MET A 1 -2.42 -18.15 -23.00
C MET A 1 -2.52 -18.56 -21.54
N ALA A 2 -1.45 -18.42 -20.84
CA ALA A 2 -1.45 -18.82 -19.45
C ALA A 2 -2.24 -17.82 -18.62
N ARG A 3 -2.99 -18.33 -17.67
CA ARG A 3 -3.69 -17.48 -16.74
C ARG A 3 -2.74 -16.95 -15.69
N ALA A 4 -2.99 -15.75 -15.25
CA ALA A 4 -2.23 -15.23 -14.13
C ALA A 4 -2.53 -16.08 -12.89
N LYS A 5 -1.53 -16.21 -12.03
CA LYS A 5 -1.73 -16.98 -10.81
C LYS A 5 -2.88 -16.43 -9.97
N ASN A 6 -3.09 -15.14 -10.02
CA ASN A 6 -4.14 -14.52 -9.24
C ASN A 6 -5.52 -15.02 -9.62
N ASP A 7 -5.69 -15.44 -10.87
CA ASP A 7 -6.98 -15.92 -11.32
C ASP A 7 -7.37 -17.21 -10.63
N LEU A 8 -6.40 -17.95 -10.13
CA LEU A 8 -6.66 -19.22 -9.46
C LEU A 8 -7.25 -19.03 -8.07
N PHE A 9 -7.04 -17.86 -7.49
CA PHE A 9 -7.41 -17.62 -6.10
C PHE A 9 -8.49 -16.56 -5.93
N GLY A 10 -8.94 -15.98 -7.01
CA GLY A 10 -10.00 -14.98 -6.95
C GLY A 10 -9.50 -13.57 -6.71
N ASP A 11 -10.40 -12.64 -6.96
CA ASP A 11 -10.06 -11.22 -6.89
C ASP A 11 -9.74 -10.75 -5.50
N LYS A 12 -10.36 -11.34 -4.50
CA LYS A 12 -10.16 -10.89 -3.14
C LYS A 12 -8.73 -11.16 -2.67
N LEU A 13 -8.25 -12.36 -2.91
CA LEU A 13 -6.89 -12.71 -2.52
C LEU A 13 -5.88 -11.99 -3.39
N ALA A 14 -6.19 -11.82 -4.67
CA ALA A 14 -5.31 -11.09 -5.56
C ALA A 14 -5.16 -9.64 -5.11
N GLY A 15 -6.26 -9.03 -4.68
CA GLY A 15 -6.23 -7.65 -4.20
C GLY A 15 -5.42 -7.51 -2.92
N LEU A 16 -5.57 -8.47 -2.01
CA LEU A 16 -4.79 -8.48 -0.78
C LEU A 16 -3.30 -8.58 -1.09
N ALA A 17 -2.93 -9.49 -1.97
CA ALA A 17 -1.54 -9.70 -2.34
C ALA A 17 -0.96 -8.45 -3.01
N LYS A 18 -1.73 -7.80 -3.85
CA LYS A 18 -1.30 -6.59 -4.53
C LYS A 18 -1.01 -5.48 -3.51
N THR A 19 -1.90 -5.32 -2.55
CA THR A 19 -1.71 -4.32 -1.50
C THR A 19 -0.49 -4.65 -0.65
N ALA A 20 -0.34 -5.90 -0.26
CA ALA A 20 0.80 -6.33 0.54
C ALA A 20 2.11 -6.06 -0.20
N LYS A 21 2.12 -6.33 -1.50
CA LYS A 21 3.32 -6.10 -2.30
C LYS A 21 3.65 -4.62 -2.35
N ALA A 22 2.64 -3.77 -2.48
CA ALA A 22 2.87 -2.33 -2.50
C ALA A 22 3.43 -1.83 -1.18
N LEU A 23 3.13 -2.50 -0.08
CA LEU A 23 3.60 -2.12 1.24
C LEU A 23 4.92 -2.77 1.62
N ALA A 24 5.53 -3.54 0.74
CA ALA A 24 6.67 -4.37 1.08
C ALA A 24 8.01 -3.62 1.05
N HIS A 25 7.97 -2.33 1.23
CA HIS A 25 9.18 -1.50 1.30
C HIS A 25 9.05 -0.51 2.45
N PRO A 26 10.06 -0.41 3.32
CA PRO A 26 9.98 0.55 4.43
C PRO A 26 9.73 1.98 3.95
N VAL A 27 10.32 2.35 2.82
CA VAL A 27 10.14 3.70 2.27
C VAL A 27 8.68 3.97 1.96
N ARG A 28 7.99 2.98 1.40
CA ARG A 28 6.58 3.17 1.05
C ARG A 28 5.71 3.31 2.28
N ILE A 29 6.03 2.57 3.32
CA ILE A 29 5.31 2.70 4.59
C ILE A 29 5.55 4.09 5.17
N GLU A 30 6.79 4.55 5.11
CA GLU A 30 7.10 5.88 5.63
C GLU A 30 6.38 6.97 4.85
N ILE A 31 6.30 6.83 3.53
CA ILE A 31 5.55 7.79 2.70
C ILE A 31 4.10 7.87 3.16
N LEU A 32 3.47 6.72 3.36
CA LEU A 32 2.08 6.72 3.81
C LEU A 32 1.93 7.35 5.17
N LYS A 33 2.88 7.13 6.07
CA LYS A 33 2.85 7.74 7.39
C LYS A 33 3.00 9.26 7.32
N ILE A 34 3.87 9.73 6.46
CA ILE A 34 4.06 11.18 6.28
C ILE A 34 2.77 11.80 5.75
N LEU A 35 2.16 11.18 4.76
CA LEU A 35 0.91 11.70 4.21
C LEU A 35 -0.20 11.68 5.25
N ALA A 36 -0.25 10.64 6.06
CA ALA A 36 -1.26 10.53 7.09
C ALA A 36 -1.10 11.61 8.16
N ALA A 37 0.15 11.91 8.52
CA ALA A 37 0.41 12.91 9.54
C ALA A 37 -0.05 14.30 9.11
N ARG A 38 0.05 14.60 7.82
CA ARG A 38 -0.41 15.89 7.31
C ARG A 38 -1.92 15.94 7.16
N ASP A 39 -2.50 14.80 6.86
CA ASP A 39 -3.94 14.67 6.60
C ASP A 39 -4.44 15.63 5.53
N VAL A 40 -3.58 16.03 4.64
CA VAL A 40 -3.91 16.84 3.47
C VAL A 40 -3.03 16.37 2.33
N CYS A 41 -3.35 16.81 1.13
CA CYS A 41 -2.51 16.47 -0.02
C CYS A 41 -1.19 17.21 0.10
N ILE A 42 -0.13 16.55 -0.30
CA ILE A 42 1.20 17.13 -0.30
C ILE A 42 1.63 17.34 -1.74
N CYS A 43 2.14 18.54 -2.01
CA CYS A 43 2.63 18.89 -3.33
C CYS A 43 4.14 19.11 -3.25
N GLY A 44 4.87 18.22 -3.90
CA GLY A 44 6.25 18.45 -4.21
C GLY A 44 7.30 18.29 -3.13
N GLU A 45 6.93 17.95 -1.90
CA GLU A 45 7.88 18.09 -0.81
C GLU A 45 8.26 16.85 -0.06
N ILE A 46 7.65 15.73 -0.40
CA ILE A 46 7.92 14.54 0.40
C ILE A 46 9.36 14.08 0.28
N VAL A 47 9.98 14.38 -0.86
CA VAL A 47 11.35 13.97 -1.09
C VAL A 47 12.31 14.60 -0.07
N ASP A 48 11.96 15.79 0.42
CA ASP A 48 12.79 16.48 1.38
C ASP A 48 12.82 15.80 2.75
N ARG A 49 11.89 14.90 2.98
CA ARG A 49 11.80 14.21 4.26
C ARG A 49 12.43 12.84 4.23
N LEU A 50 12.98 12.48 3.09
CA LEU A 50 13.55 11.16 2.91
C LEU A 50 14.99 11.29 2.41
N PRO A 51 15.89 10.46 2.90
CA PRO A 51 17.28 10.49 2.43
C PRO A 51 17.43 9.74 1.12
N LEU A 52 16.62 10.10 0.14
CA LEU A 52 16.58 9.44 -1.14
C LEU A 52 16.47 10.46 -2.25
N SER A 53 16.89 10.07 -3.44
CA SER A 53 16.77 10.93 -4.59
C SER A 53 15.31 11.08 -5.00
N GLN A 54 15.03 12.16 -5.70
CA GLN A 54 13.68 12.42 -6.21
C GLN A 54 13.19 11.30 -7.11
N SER A 55 14.06 10.76 -7.95
CA SER A 55 13.64 9.70 -8.86
C SER A 55 13.28 8.43 -8.12
N THR A 56 14.00 8.12 -7.04
CA THR A 56 13.69 6.96 -6.23
C THR A 56 12.35 7.13 -5.51
N VAL A 57 12.14 8.31 -4.93
CA VAL A 57 10.87 8.58 -4.25
C VAL A 57 9.72 8.53 -5.25
N SER A 58 9.93 9.08 -6.46
CA SER A 58 8.90 9.04 -7.49
C SER A 58 8.52 7.61 -7.88
N GLN A 59 9.50 6.72 -7.93
CA GLN A 59 9.22 5.33 -8.24
C GLN A 59 8.31 4.71 -7.19
N HIS A 60 8.61 4.97 -5.93
CA HIS A 60 7.78 4.44 -4.83
C HIS A 60 6.38 5.03 -4.86
N LEU A 61 6.27 6.33 -5.14
CA LEU A 61 4.97 6.97 -5.24
C LEU A 61 4.15 6.37 -6.37
N LYS A 62 4.79 6.08 -7.50
CA LYS A 62 4.09 5.48 -8.62
C LYS A 62 3.57 4.09 -8.28
N GLU A 63 4.34 3.32 -7.54
CA GLU A 63 3.91 1.99 -7.15
C GLU A 63 2.73 2.07 -6.17
N LEU A 64 2.78 3.00 -5.23
CA LEU A 64 1.66 3.19 -4.32
C LEU A 64 0.41 3.64 -5.06
N LYS A 65 0.58 4.52 -6.05
CA LYS A 65 -0.55 4.98 -6.85
C LYS A 65 -1.12 3.85 -7.69
N ARG A 66 -0.24 3.05 -8.28
CA ARG A 66 -0.68 1.91 -9.10
C ARG A 66 -1.49 0.93 -8.27
N ALA A 67 -1.14 0.78 -7.01
CA ALA A 67 -1.88 -0.10 -6.10
C ALA A 67 -3.16 0.56 -5.57
N GLY A 68 -3.37 1.83 -5.88
CA GLY A 68 -4.57 2.54 -5.47
C GLY A 68 -4.54 3.11 -4.07
N LEU A 69 -3.39 3.08 -3.40
CA LEU A 69 -3.31 3.55 -2.01
C LEU A 69 -3.16 5.06 -1.91
N ILE A 70 -2.66 5.68 -2.95
CA ILE A 70 -2.60 7.15 -3.03
C ILE A 70 -3.18 7.59 -4.35
N ARG A 71 -3.53 8.86 -4.42
CA ARG A 71 -4.06 9.49 -5.63
C ARG A 71 -3.25 10.73 -5.92
N GLY A 72 -3.33 11.20 -7.16
CA GLY A 72 -2.75 12.47 -7.52
C GLY A 72 -1.91 12.39 -8.76
N GLU A 73 -1.20 13.51 -9.00
CA GLU A 73 -0.27 13.64 -10.11
C GLU A 73 1.14 13.44 -9.61
N ILE A 74 1.83 12.47 -10.18
CA ILE A 74 3.20 12.18 -9.76
C ILE A 74 4.20 12.63 -10.81
N GLU A 75 3.74 12.84 -12.03
CA GLU A 75 4.60 13.29 -13.12
C GLU A 75 4.28 14.74 -13.45
N GLY A 76 5.24 15.40 -14.01
CA GLY A 76 5.08 16.76 -14.42
C GLY A 76 5.76 17.72 -13.49
N PRO A 77 5.66 19.02 -13.79
CA PRO A 77 6.36 20.04 -13.01
C PRO A 77 5.81 20.18 -11.59
N ARG A 78 4.58 19.78 -11.40
CA ARG A 78 3.98 19.83 -10.07
C ARG A 78 3.44 18.47 -9.73
N THR A 79 3.92 17.94 -8.63
CA THR A 79 3.43 16.67 -8.14
C THR A 79 2.61 16.91 -6.89
N CYS A 80 1.38 16.42 -6.89
CA CYS A 80 0.51 16.51 -5.73
C CYS A 80 -0.10 15.14 -5.51
N TYR A 81 -0.08 14.67 -4.28
CA TYR A 81 -0.61 13.35 -3.96
C TYR A 81 -1.23 13.33 -2.58
N CYS A 82 -2.22 12.48 -2.44
CA CYS A 82 -2.99 12.33 -1.22
C CYS A 82 -3.21 10.86 -0.95
N LEU A 83 -3.48 10.56 0.31
CA LEU A 83 -3.93 9.21 0.64
C LEU A 83 -5.29 8.95 0.01
N ASN A 84 -5.48 7.73 -0.44
CA ASN A 84 -6.79 7.25 -0.82
C ASN A 84 -7.38 6.55 0.40
N LYS A 85 -8.05 7.33 1.25
CA LYS A 85 -8.52 6.80 2.52
C LYS A 85 -9.52 5.67 2.36
N LYS A 86 -10.35 5.75 1.32
CA LYS A 86 -11.32 4.69 1.06
C LYS A 86 -10.61 3.37 0.77
N ALA A 87 -9.60 3.42 -0.08
CA ALA A 87 -8.83 2.22 -0.42
C ALA A 87 -8.07 1.70 0.79
N LEU A 88 -7.54 2.60 1.61
CA LEU A 88 -6.79 2.18 2.79
C LEU A 88 -7.69 1.53 3.82
N ARG A 89 -8.91 2.06 4.01
CA ARG A 89 -9.86 1.43 4.92
C ARG A 89 -10.27 0.06 4.42
N LYS A 90 -10.46 -0.06 3.12
CA LYS A 90 -10.80 -1.33 2.53
C LYS A 90 -9.68 -2.34 2.72
N ALA A 91 -8.45 -1.90 2.53
CA ALA A 91 -7.29 -2.75 2.74
C ALA A 91 -7.18 -3.18 4.19
N MET A 92 -7.37 -2.24 5.12
CA MET A 92 -7.32 -2.55 6.53
C MET A 92 -8.35 -3.62 6.89
N SER A 93 -9.55 -3.48 6.36
CA SER A 93 -10.61 -4.44 6.62
C SER A 93 -10.25 -5.82 6.07
N ALA A 94 -9.67 -5.84 4.88
CA ALA A 94 -9.30 -7.10 4.24
C ALA A 94 -8.18 -7.80 4.99
N PHE A 95 -7.16 -7.06 5.42
CA PHE A 95 -6.07 -7.65 6.20
C PHE A 95 -6.56 -8.09 7.56
N SER A 96 -7.41 -7.29 8.18
CA SER A 96 -7.98 -7.65 9.48
C SER A 96 -8.77 -8.95 9.38
N GLY A 97 -9.56 -9.08 8.32
CA GLY A 97 -10.30 -10.30 8.10
C GLY A 97 -9.40 -11.51 7.90
N LEU A 98 -8.34 -11.31 7.14
CA LEU A 98 -7.38 -12.38 6.92
C LEU A 98 -6.74 -12.81 8.23
N PHE A 99 -6.21 -11.85 8.97
CA PHE A 99 -5.49 -12.19 10.20
C PHE A 99 -6.42 -12.77 11.25
N SER A 100 -7.64 -12.26 11.35
CA SER A 100 -8.61 -12.85 12.27
C SER A 100 -8.89 -14.30 11.91
N SER A 101 -9.01 -14.57 10.63
CA SER A 101 -9.32 -15.91 10.17
C SER A 101 -8.21 -16.89 10.50
N ILE A 102 -6.97 -16.52 10.23
CA ILE A 102 -5.86 -17.44 10.47
C ILE A 102 -5.46 -17.51 11.94
N CYS A 103 -5.72 -16.45 12.70
CA CYS A 103 -5.39 -16.46 14.13
C CYS A 103 -6.40 -17.18 14.97
N LYS A 104 -7.55 -17.53 14.40
CA LYS A 104 -8.55 -18.33 15.11
C LYS A 104 -8.17 -19.79 15.21
N CYS A 105 -7.16 -20.18 14.52
CA CYS A 105 -6.76 -21.57 14.48
C CYS A 105 -6.55 -22.09 15.88
N LYS A 106 -7.27 -23.13 16.26
CA LYS A 106 -7.06 -23.76 17.55
C LYS A 106 -5.78 -24.53 17.54
N VAL A 107 -5.03 -24.37 18.59
CA VAL A 107 -3.76 -25.07 18.69
C VAL A 107 -3.99 -26.47 19.19
N GLN A 108 -3.57 -27.42 18.38
CA GLN A 108 -3.61 -28.81 18.79
C GLN A 108 -2.27 -29.14 19.42
N GLY A 109 -2.31 -29.81 20.52
CA GLY A 109 -1.08 -30.20 21.16
C GLY A 109 -0.42 -29.10 21.99
N GLY A 110 -1.09 -28.02 22.23
CA GLY A 110 -0.69 -27.00 23.18
C GLY A 110 0.48 -26.15 22.82
N SER A 111 0.76 -25.96 21.59
CA SER A 111 1.80 -25.03 21.28
C SER A 111 1.29 -23.64 21.41
N LYS A 112 1.87 -22.85 21.86
CA LYS A 112 1.54 -21.60 22.19
C LYS A 112 1.29 -20.79 21.74
#